data_c77f47d5f251d0fdd7ce5e491364d40e
#
_entry.id   c77f47d5f251d0fdd7ce5e491364d40e
#
_cell.length_a   1.000
_cell.length_b   1.000
_cell.length_c   1.000
_cell.angle_alpha   90.00
_cell.angle_beta   90.00
_cell.angle_gamma   90.00
#
_symmetry.space_group_name_H-M   'P 1'
#
loop_
_entity.id
_entity.type
_entity.pdbx_description
1 polymer ?
#
loop_
_entity_poly.entity_id
_entity_poly.type
_entity_poly.pdbx_seq_one_letter_code
_entity_poly.pdbx_strand_id
1 'polypeptide(L)'
;LSLPQNFSLDNFAEAMRVTDFWHSLGNSIIITAATIILSLVIHSMAGYAIGRNMSRKKGFKLVYFYIVSGMFVPFAILMMPLVKQTANLGLDNMAGVIILYTVFYMPMNVMLYSGYMKNVPMAMEEAADMDGASAWRTYWTIIFPMMKPMHATVAVLTALGTWNDVMTPLVIMSGSDNITLPLAQLNFQTQFG
;
A
#
# COMPACT_ATOMS: atom_id res chain seq x y z
N LEU A 1 -33.20 -16.53 -19.54
CA LEU A 1 -31.93 -16.17 -20.20
C LEU A 1 -32.00 -16.69 -21.63
N SER A 2 -32.23 -15.81 -22.62
CA SER A 2 -32.14 -16.14 -24.04
C SER A 2 -30.71 -15.97 -24.53
N LEU A 3 -30.28 -16.79 -25.48
CA LEU A 3 -28.99 -16.63 -26.14
C LEU A 3 -28.96 -15.27 -26.88
N PRO A 4 -27.82 -14.53 -26.85
CA PRO A 4 -27.70 -13.27 -27.55
C PRO A 4 -27.95 -13.46 -29.06
N GLN A 5 -28.87 -12.71 -29.61
CA GLN A 5 -29.26 -12.80 -31.04
C GLN A 5 -28.28 -12.07 -31.95
N ASN A 6 -27.53 -11.09 -31.43
CA ASN A 6 -26.51 -10.36 -32.18
C ASN A 6 -25.19 -10.33 -31.35
N PHE A 7 -24.12 -10.87 -31.93
CA PHE A 7 -22.78 -10.73 -31.39
C PHE A 7 -22.20 -9.38 -31.86
N SER A 8 -22.12 -8.38 -30.95
CA SER A 8 -21.43 -7.14 -31.23
C SER A 8 -20.46 -6.80 -30.08
N LEU A 9 -19.42 -6.04 -30.38
CA LEU A 9 -18.49 -5.52 -29.39
C LEU A 9 -18.94 -4.15 -28.83
N ASP A 10 -20.10 -3.66 -29.25
CA ASP A 10 -20.61 -2.34 -28.85
C ASP A 10 -20.81 -2.23 -27.35
N ASN A 11 -21.23 -3.33 -26.71
CA ASN A 11 -21.36 -3.38 -25.25
C ASN A 11 -20.03 -3.15 -24.52
N PHE A 12 -18.91 -3.63 -25.08
CA PHE A 12 -17.58 -3.36 -24.52
C PHE A 12 -17.18 -1.90 -24.69
N ALA A 13 -17.42 -1.33 -25.87
CA ALA A 13 -17.14 0.07 -26.13
C ALA A 13 -17.97 0.98 -25.21
N GLU A 14 -19.24 0.68 -25.02
CA GLU A 14 -20.12 1.42 -24.12
C GLU A 14 -19.70 1.26 -22.65
N ALA A 15 -19.36 0.06 -22.19
CA ALA A 15 -18.85 -0.18 -20.85
C ALA A 15 -17.56 0.63 -20.59
N MET A 16 -16.62 0.64 -21.53
CA MET A 16 -15.38 1.43 -21.42
C MET A 16 -15.66 2.92 -21.39
N ARG A 17 -16.66 3.40 -22.13
CA ARG A 17 -17.07 4.80 -22.15
C ARG A 17 -17.74 5.21 -20.84
N VAL A 18 -18.69 4.42 -20.35
CA VAL A 18 -19.46 4.72 -19.13
C VAL A 18 -18.58 4.66 -17.86
N THR A 19 -17.60 3.74 -17.82
CA THR A 19 -16.67 3.60 -16.70
C THR A 19 -15.49 4.58 -16.77
N ASP A 20 -15.38 5.39 -17.84
CA ASP A 20 -14.17 6.17 -18.14
C ASP A 20 -12.89 5.32 -17.92
N PHE A 21 -12.87 4.17 -18.61
CA PHE A 21 -11.94 3.08 -18.35
C PHE A 21 -10.47 3.53 -18.28
N TRP A 22 -10.03 4.32 -19.25
CA TRP A 22 -8.62 4.71 -19.34
C TRP A 22 -8.20 5.63 -18.21
N HIS A 23 -9.08 6.55 -17.81
CA HIS A 23 -8.83 7.44 -16.67
C HIS A 23 -8.83 6.67 -15.36
N SER A 24 -9.82 5.82 -15.13
CA SER A 24 -9.93 4.98 -13.93
C SER A 24 -8.76 3.98 -13.82
N LEU A 25 -8.30 3.41 -14.95
CA LEU A 25 -7.12 2.56 -15.02
C LEU A 25 -5.86 3.35 -14.65
N GLY A 26 -5.68 4.54 -15.21
CA GLY A 26 -4.56 5.43 -14.90
C GLY A 26 -4.50 5.77 -13.40
N ASN A 27 -5.63 6.11 -12.80
CA ASN A 27 -5.74 6.40 -11.36
C ASN A 27 -5.34 5.18 -10.53
N SER A 28 -5.85 3.99 -10.87
CA SER A 28 -5.49 2.75 -10.17
C SER A 28 -4.00 2.44 -10.24
N ILE A 29 -3.39 2.62 -11.41
CA ILE A 29 -1.94 2.43 -11.60
C ILE A 29 -1.15 3.42 -10.75
N ILE A 30 -1.51 4.70 -10.77
CA ILE A 30 -0.82 5.75 -10.00
C ILE A 30 -0.91 5.48 -8.50
N ILE A 31 -2.11 5.21 -7.99
CA ILE A 31 -2.33 4.93 -6.57
C ILE A 31 -1.52 3.69 -6.15
N THR A 32 -1.62 2.60 -6.91
CA THR A 32 -0.93 1.34 -6.59
C THR A 32 0.59 1.51 -6.64
N ALA A 33 1.12 2.10 -7.71
CA ALA A 33 2.55 2.31 -7.87
C ALA A 33 3.13 3.22 -6.78
N ALA A 34 2.47 4.35 -6.49
CA ALA A 34 2.90 5.27 -5.45
C ALA A 34 2.88 4.61 -4.07
N THR A 35 1.82 3.86 -3.75
CA THR A 35 1.73 3.12 -2.48
C THR A 35 2.84 2.07 -2.36
N ILE A 36 3.14 1.32 -3.43
CA ILE A 36 4.25 0.36 -3.43
C ILE A 36 5.57 1.06 -3.16
N ILE A 37 5.88 2.13 -3.90
CA ILE A 37 7.14 2.86 -3.75
C ILE A 37 7.31 3.37 -2.31
N LEU A 38 6.29 4.03 -1.77
CA LEU A 38 6.32 4.52 -0.38
C LEU A 38 6.46 3.38 0.63
N SER A 39 5.75 2.27 0.42
CA SER A 39 5.85 1.09 1.27
C SER A 39 7.24 0.48 1.24
N LEU A 40 7.85 0.31 0.06
CA LEU A 40 9.20 -0.24 -0.06
C LEU A 40 10.24 0.64 0.64
N VAL A 41 10.10 1.95 0.57
CA VAL A 41 11.04 2.89 1.20
C VAL A 41 10.79 2.98 2.71
N ILE A 42 9.59 3.38 3.10
CA ILE A 42 9.28 3.72 4.50
C ILE A 42 9.23 2.46 5.39
N HIS A 43 8.52 1.42 4.94
CA HIS A 43 8.33 0.23 5.77
C HIS A 43 9.60 -0.63 5.85
N SER A 44 10.45 -0.64 4.80
CA SER A 44 11.73 -1.35 4.88
C SER A 44 12.70 -0.67 5.86
N MET A 45 12.74 0.67 5.87
CA MET A 45 13.54 1.43 6.85
C MET A 45 13.05 1.16 8.29
N ALA A 46 11.73 1.22 8.51
CA ALA A 46 11.15 0.95 9.82
C ALA A 46 11.40 -0.51 10.24
N GLY A 47 11.19 -1.47 9.34
CA GLY A 47 11.45 -2.89 9.57
C GLY A 47 12.90 -3.20 9.85
N TYR A 48 13.84 -2.57 9.14
CA TYR A 48 15.27 -2.65 9.40
C TYR A 48 15.61 -2.13 10.81
N ALA A 49 15.22 -0.89 11.11
CA ALA A 49 15.52 -0.27 12.40
C ALA A 49 14.95 -1.08 13.58
N ILE A 50 13.71 -1.57 13.45
CA ILE A 50 13.06 -2.40 14.46
C ILE A 50 13.73 -3.77 14.52
N GLY A 51 13.91 -4.46 13.42
CA GLY A 51 14.47 -5.81 13.35
C GLY A 51 15.85 -5.92 13.99
N ARG A 52 16.70 -4.89 13.83
CA ARG A 52 18.04 -4.83 14.43
C ARG A 52 18.05 -4.49 15.91
N ASN A 53 17.10 -3.69 16.38
CA ASN A 53 17.17 -3.10 17.72
C ASN A 53 16.18 -3.71 18.73
N MET A 54 15.08 -4.36 18.28
CA MET A 54 14.01 -4.79 19.18
C MET A 54 14.42 -5.85 20.22
N SER A 55 15.47 -6.64 19.95
CA SER A 55 16.02 -7.60 20.91
C SER A 55 16.89 -6.94 22.00
N ARG A 56 17.48 -5.79 21.69
CA ARG A 56 18.44 -5.09 22.58
C ARG A 56 17.79 -3.91 23.32
N LYS A 57 16.80 -3.25 22.71
CA LYS A 57 16.20 -2.00 23.22
C LYS A 57 14.69 -2.15 23.39
N LYS A 58 14.21 -2.06 24.64
CA LYS A 58 12.78 -2.19 24.99
C LYS A 58 11.87 -1.21 24.21
N GLY A 59 12.37 0.01 23.92
CA GLY A 59 11.63 1.01 23.14
C GLY A 59 11.29 0.53 21.72
N PHE A 60 12.24 -0.10 21.01
CA PHE A 60 11.97 -0.65 19.67
C PHE A 60 10.98 -1.82 19.72
N LYS A 61 11.03 -2.64 20.76
CA LYS A 61 10.06 -3.71 20.98
C LYS A 61 8.66 -3.13 21.22
N LEU A 62 8.53 -2.06 21.99
CA LEU A 62 7.27 -1.37 22.23
C LEU A 62 6.70 -0.79 20.92
N VAL A 63 7.53 -0.06 20.16
CA VAL A 63 7.16 0.49 18.85
C VAL A 63 6.72 -0.60 17.87
N TYR A 64 7.41 -1.75 17.85
CA TYR A 64 7.02 -2.90 17.05
C TYR A 64 5.60 -3.37 17.38
N PHE A 65 5.31 -3.63 18.65
CA PHE A 65 3.98 -4.09 19.06
C PHE A 65 2.91 -3.04 18.84
N TYR A 66 3.25 -1.76 19.04
CA TYR A 66 2.32 -0.65 18.73
C TYR A 66 1.95 -0.61 17.25
N ILE A 67 2.94 -0.69 16.34
CA ILE A 67 2.68 -0.72 14.91
C ILE A 67 1.86 -1.96 14.53
N VAL A 68 2.30 -3.14 14.95
CA VAL A 68 1.64 -4.41 14.59
C VAL A 68 0.22 -4.50 15.16
N SER A 69 -0.06 -3.87 16.31
CA SER A 69 -1.42 -3.81 16.86
C SER A 69 -2.43 -3.14 15.94
N GLY A 70 -1.99 -2.29 15.01
CA GLY A 70 -2.83 -1.69 13.99
C GLY A 70 -3.53 -2.70 13.06
N MET A 71 -2.99 -3.93 12.92
CA MET A 71 -3.66 -5.00 12.14
C MET A 71 -4.99 -5.45 12.73
N PHE A 72 -5.20 -5.26 14.02
CA PHE A 72 -6.41 -5.70 14.72
C PHE A 72 -7.53 -4.67 14.68
N VAL A 73 -7.28 -3.48 14.13
CA VAL A 73 -8.30 -2.44 14.03
C VAL A 73 -9.09 -2.60 12.72
N PRO A 74 -10.39 -2.98 12.77
CA PRO A 74 -11.18 -3.13 11.57
C PRO A 74 -11.39 -1.79 10.85
N PHE A 75 -11.21 -1.78 9.52
CA PHE A 75 -11.40 -0.58 8.70
C PHE A 75 -12.80 0.05 8.91
N ALA A 76 -13.83 -0.76 9.06
CA ALA A 76 -15.21 -0.30 9.26
C ALA A 76 -15.38 0.64 10.47
N ILE A 77 -14.60 0.46 11.53
CA ILE A 77 -14.62 1.34 12.71
C ILE A 77 -13.93 2.67 12.40
N LEU A 78 -12.88 2.64 11.59
CA LEU A 78 -12.10 3.81 11.23
C LEU A 78 -12.75 4.66 10.13
N MET A 79 -13.64 4.08 9.33
CA MET A 79 -14.17 4.68 8.11
C MET A 79 -14.72 6.11 8.33
N MET A 80 -15.66 6.30 9.27
CA MET A 80 -16.26 7.62 9.51
C MET A 80 -15.28 8.66 10.09
N PRO A 81 -14.45 8.32 11.09
CA PRO A 81 -13.39 9.22 11.54
C PRO A 81 -12.41 9.61 10.44
N LEU A 82 -12.03 8.67 9.56
CA LEU A 82 -11.09 8.93 8.46
C LEU A 82 -11.68 9.87 7.42
N VAL A 83 -12.93 9.65 7.00
CA VAL A 83 -13.63 10.57 6.07
C VAL A 83 -13.64 11.99 6.61
N LYS A 84 -14.02 12.16 7.89
CA LYS A 84 -14.03 13.48 8.52
C LYS A 84 -12.63 14.10 8.59
N GLN A 85 -11.61 13.29 8.94
CA GLN A 85 -10.25 13.80 9.10
C GLN A 85 -9.62 14.14 7.75
N THR A 86 -9.79 13.30 6.73
CA THR A 86 -9.27 13.57 5.38
C THR A 86 -9.92 14.80 4.77
N ALA A 87 -11.23 14.97 4.90
CA ALA A 87 -11.92 16.17 4.45
C ALA A 87 -11.42 17.45 5.15
N ASN A 88 -11.24 17.40 6.47
CA ASN A 88 -10.71 18.55 7.23
C ASN A 88 -9.27 18.93 6.83
N LEU A 89 -8.49 17.96 6.35
CA LEU A 89 -7.10 18.16 5.93
C LEU A 89 -6.96 18.44 4.42
N GLY A 90 -8.05 18.45 3.65
CA GLY A 90 -8.03 18.53 2.20
C GLY A 90 -7.36 17.31 1.53
N LEU A 91 -7.45 16.15 2.18
CA LEU A 91 -6.92 14.84 1.74
C LEU A 91 -8.03 13.88 1.28
N ASP A 92 -9.20 14.40 0.93
CA ASP A 92 -10.32 13.67 0.33
C ASP A 92 -10.10 13.45 -1.19
N ASN A 93 -8.89 13.06 -1.54
CA ASN A 93 -8.39 12.93 -2.90
C ASN A 93 -7.41 11.76 -3.04
N MET A 94 -6.87 11.57 -4.25
CA MET A 94 -5.91 10.51 -4.57
C MET A 94 -4.68 10.49 -3.63
N ALA A 95 -4.13 11.66 -3.29
CA ALA A 95 -2.98 11.75 -2.39
C ALA A 95 -3.32 11.23 -0.98
N GLY A 96 -4.51 11.57 -0.47
CA GLY A 96 -5.00 11.04 0.80
C GLY A 96 -5.17 9.53 0.80
N VAL A 97 -5.69 8.95 -0.27
CA VAL A 97 -5.81 7.48 -0.43
C VAL A 97 -4.43 6.82 -0.43
N ILE A 98 -3.45 7.37 -1.14
CA ILE A 98 -2.06 6.85 -1.15
C ILE A 98 -1.45 6.89 0.25
N ILE A 99 -1.63 7.97 1.00
CA ILE A 99 -1.15 8.11 2.38
C ILE A 99 -1.82 7.08 3.28
N LEU A 100 -3.15 6.94 3.19
CA LEU A 100 -3.91 5.97 3.99
C LEU A 100 -3.47 4.54 3.72
N TYR A 101 -3.31 4.15 2.47
CA TYR A 101 -2.79 2.82 2.12
C TYR A 101 -1.39 2.59 2.66
N THR A 102 -0.51 3.59 2.54
CA THR A 102 0.83 3.50 3.13
C THR A 102 0.76 3.23 4.64
N VAL A 103 -0.15 3.89 5.35
CA VAL A 103 -0.34 3.66 6.80
C VAL A 103 -0.97 2.30 7.07
N PHE A 104 -1.98 1.87 6.32
CA PHE A 104 -2.69 0.60 6.55
C PHE A 104 -1.84 -0.63 6.29
N TYR A 105 -0.95 -0.58 5.29
CA TYR A 105 -0.02 -1.68 5.02
C TYR A 105 1.21 -1.69 5.92
N MET A 106 1.46 -0.60 6.68
CA MET A 106 2.63 -0.49 7.55
C MET A 106 2.75 -1.62 8.58
N PRO A 107 1.70 -2.02 9.31
CA PRO A 107 1.79 -3.08 10.32
C PRO A 107 2.31 -4.40 9.76
N MET A 108 1.68 -4.88 8.68
CA MET A 108 2.08 -6.13 8.03
C MET A 108 3.46 -6.04 7.41
N ASN A 109 3.74 -4.97 6.66
CA ASN A 109 5.00 -4.82 5.96
C ASN A 109 6.18 -4.67 6.93
N VAL A 110 6.02 -3.92 8.02
CA VAL A 110 7.05 -3.80 9.07
C VAL A 110 7.28 -5.15 9.77
N MET A 111 6.22 -5.92 10.00
CA MET A 111 6.35 -7.28 10.55
C MET A 111 7.17 -8.17 9.62
N LEU A 112 6.89 -8.15 8.31
CA LEU A 112 7.61 -8.93 7.31
C LEU A 112 9.08 -8.52 7.22
N TYR A 113 9.36 -7.21 7.09
CA TYR A 113 10.74 -6.72 7.02
C TYR A 113 11.54 -6.98 8.29
N SER A 114 10.96 -6.72 9.48
CA SER A 114 11.65 -6.96 10.74
C SER A 114 11.94 -8.44 10.97
N GLY A 115 11.03 -9.32 10.52
CA GLY A 115 11.26 -10.76 10.52
C GLY A 115 12.38 -11.19 9.58
N TYR A 116 12.41 -10.63 8.36
CA TYR A 116 13.41 -10.92 7.35
C TYR A 116 14.82 -10.50 7.76
N MET A 117 14.96 -9.46 8.61
CA MET A 117 16.26 -9.00 9.11
C MET A 117 17.06 -10.07 9.86
N LYS A 118 16.42 -11.15 10.32
CA LYS A 118 17.12 -12.30 10.90
C LYS A 118 17.96 -13.07 9.87
N ASN A 119 17.60 -12.98 8.60
CA ASN A 119 18.32 -13.63 7.50
C ASN A 119 19.47 -12.79 6.93
N VAL A 120 19.56 -11.52 7.33
CA VAL A 120 20.62 -10.61 6.88
C VAL A 120 21.75 -10.63 7.92
N PRO A 121 22.97 -11.12 7.56
CA PRO A 121 24.08 -11.23 8.51
C PRO A 121 24.49 -9.87 9.07
N MET A 122 24.67 -9.80 10.39
CA MET A 122 25.14 -8.59 11.08
C MET A 122 26.57 -8.18 10.64
N ALA A 123 27.38 -9.17 10.30
CA ALA A 123 28.76 -8.96 9.83
C ALA A 123 28.88 -8.01 8.62
N MET A 124 27.82 -7.91 7.79
CA MET A 124 27.82 -6.98 6.66
C MET A 124 27.74 -5.51 7.12
N GLU A 125 27.02 -5.24 8.21
CA GLU A 125 26.93 -3.91 8.82
C GLU A 125 28.21 -3.58 9.60
N GLU A 126 28.75 -4.56 10.32
CA GLU A 126 30.01 -4.42 11.05
C GLU A 126 31.20 -4.13 10.09
N ALA A 127 31.27 -4.82 8.96
CA ALA A 127 32.28 -4.54 7.93
C ALA A 127 32.13 -3.12 7.37
N ALA A 128 30.90 -2.69 7.06
CA ALA A 128 30.65 -1.34 6.57
C ALA A 128 31.03 -0.25 7.60
N ASP A 129 30.77 -0.50 8.87
CA ASP A 129 31.17 0.40 9.97
C ASP A 129 32.69 0.51 10.09
N MET A 130 33.42 -0.62 9.97
CA MET A 130 34.88 -0.64 9.92
C MET A 130 35.48 0.13 8.74
N ASP A 131 34.74 0.15 7.60
CA ASP A 131 35.07 0.94 6.40
C ASP A 131 34.65 2.42 6.52
N GLY A 132 34.12 2.84 7.68
CA GLY A 132 33.68 4.21 7.95
C GLY A 132 32.40 4.62 7.23
N ALA A 133 31.57 3.68 6.78
CA ALA A 133 30.28 3.99 6.18
C ALA A 133 29.28 4.48 7.23
N SER A 134 28.54 5.56 6.93
CA SER A 134 27.43 5.99 7.80
C SER A 134 26.28 4.97 7.75
N ALA A 135 25.45 4.93 8.81
CA ALA A 135 24.26 4.06 8.85
C ALA A 135 23.33 4.25 7.66
N TRP A 136 23.20 5.48 7.15
CA TRP A 136 22.42 5.81 5.96
C TRP A 136 23.02 5.17 4.70
N ARG A 137 24.34 5.28 4.53
CA ARG A 137 25.05 4.66 3.42
C ARG A 137 24.95 3.14 3.50
N THR A 138 25.21 2.54 4.66
CA THR A 138 25.08 1.09 4.89
C THR A 138 23.67 0.61 4.55
N TYR A 139 22.64 1.32 4.98
CA TYR A 139 21.26 0.96 4.65
C TYR A 139 21.03 0.91 3.12
N TRP A 140 21.30 1.98 2.41
CA TRP A 140 20.97 2.06 0.99
C TRP A 140 21.85 1.22 0.08
N THR A 141 23.14 1.07 0.41
CA THR A 141 24.10 0.38 -0.46
C THR A 141 24.23 -1.11 -0.16
N ILE A 142 23.90 -1.55 1.04
CA ILE A 142 24.08 -2.95 1.48
C ILE A 142 22.74 -3.56 1.87
N ILE A 143 22.06 -3.01 2.89
CA ILE A 143 20.89 -3.64 3.48
C ILE A 143 19.69 -3.64 2.55
N PHE A 144 19.35 -2.49 1.97
CA PHE A 144 18.22 -2.37 1.06
C PHE A 144 18.34 -3.32 -0.16
N PRO A 145 19.48 -3.43 -0.86
CA PRO A 145 19.66 -4.43 -1.91
C PRO A 145 19.56 -5.88 -1.43
N MET A 146 20.05 -6.19 -0.22
CA MET A 146 19.94 -7.53 0.35
C MET A 146 18.50 -7.94 0.68
N MET A 147 17.60 -6.97 0.87
CA MET A 147 16.18 -7.22 1.11
C MET A 147 15.36 -7.40 -0.19
N LYS A 148 15.97 -7.47 -1.38
CA LYS A 148 15.25 -7.64 -2.67
C LYS A 148 14.18 -8.74 -2.65
N PRO A 149 14.40 -9.96 -2.12
CA PRO A 149 13.35 -10.97 -2.07
C PRO A 149 12.14 -10.52 -1.24
N MET A 150 12.39 -9.82 -0.13
CA MET A 150 11.33 -9.29 0.71
C MET A 150 10.62 -8.09 0.07
N HIS A 151 11.37 -7.24 -0.67
CA HIS A 151 10.76 -6.17 -1.47
C HIS A 151 9.76 -6.72 -2.49
N ALA A 152 10.10 -7.82 -3.18
CA ALA A 152 9.17 -8.46 -4.12
C ALA A 152 7.90 -8.95 -3.42
N THR A 153 8.03 -9.60 -2.26
CA THR A 153 6.88 -10.05 -1.45
C THR A 153 5.99 -8.89 -1.02
N VAL A 154 6.58 -7.85 -0.44
CA VAL A 154 5.85 -6.66 0.01
C VAL A 154 5.19 -5.94 -1.16
N ALA A 155 5.89 -5.80 -2.30
CA ALA A 155 5.33 -5.17 -3.49
C ALA A 155 4.09 -5.92 -4.00
N VAL A 156 4.15 -7.26 -4.10
CA VAL A 156 3.02 -8.07 -4.58
C VAL A 156 1.84 -7.98 -3.61
N LEU A 157 2.06 -8.13 -2.30
CA LEU A 157 0.98 -8.06 -1.31
C LEU A 157 0.33 -6.68 -1.27
N THR A 158 1.13 -5.62 -1.29
CA THR A 158 0.64 -4.24 -1.33
C THR A 158 -0.11 -3.96 -2.63
N ALA A 159 0.43 -4.41 -3.78
CA ALA A 159 -0.21 -4.25 -5.09
C ALA A 159 -1.60 -4.91 -5.12
N LEU A 160 -1.68 -6.18 -4.73
CA LEU A 160 -2.94 -6.94 -4.74
C LEU A 160 -3.98 -6.30 -3.82
N GLY A 161 -3.58 -5.89 -2.62
CA GLY A 161 -4.50 -5.26 -1.69
C GLY A 161 -4.98 -3.89 -2.18
N THR A 162 -4.07 -3.02 -2.63
CA THR A 162 -4.40 -1.67 -3.12
C THR A 162 -5.22 -1.74 -4.41
N TRP A 163 -4.86 -2.63 -5.34
CA TRP A 163 -5.55 -2.75 -6.63
C TRP A 163 -7.00 -3.22 -6.48
N ASN A 164 -7.26 -4.16 -5.57
CA ASN A 164 -8.59 -4.76 -5.42
C ASN A 164 -9.48 -4.02 -4.40
N ASP A 165 -8.96 -3.03 -3.68
CA ASP A 165 -9.78 -2.30 -2.69
C ASP A 165 -10.72 -1.31 -3.37
N VAL A 166 -11.98 -1.43 -3.02
CA VAL A 166 -13.07 -0.54 -3.45
C VAL A 166 -13.48 0.40 -2.32
N MET A 167 -13.39 -0.06 -1.07
CA MET A 167 -13.99 0.65 0.07
C MET A 167 -13.27 1.95 0.41
N THR A 168 -11.93 1.95 0.42
CA THR A 168 -11.17 3.15 0.75
C THR A 168 -11.39 4.27 -0.30
N PRO A 169 -11.25 4.02 -1.62
CA PRO A 169 -11.57 5.02 -2.64
C PRO A 169 -13.03 5.48 -2.59
N LEU A 170 -13.98 4.56 -2.37
CA LEU A 170 -15.41 4.87 -2.29
C LEU A 170 -15.72 5.90 -1.20
N VAL A 171 -15.12 5.76 -0.02
CA VAL A 171 -15.46 6.63 1.13
C VAL A 171 -14.58 7.88 1.21
N ILE A 172 -13.34 7.83 0.73
CA ILE A 172 -12.40 8.97 0.82
C ILE A 172 -12.50 9.89 -0.38
N MET A 173 -12.68 9.34 -1.60
CA MET A 173 -12.77 10.13 -2.83
C MET A 173 -14.22 10.32 -3.31
N SER A 174 -15.21 10.13 -2.43
CA SER A 174 -16.61 10.36 -2.76
C SER A 174 -16.83 11.82 -3.18
N GLY A 175 -17.23 12.04 -4.43
CA GLY A 175 -17.38 13.38 -5.01
C GLY A 175 -16.18 13.86 -5.82
N SER A 176 -15.13 13.06 -5.95
CA SER A 176 -14.01 13.29 -6.86
C SER A 176 -14.27 12.60 -8.20
N ASP A 177 -13.87 13.26 -9.30
CA ASP A 177 -13.88 12.65 -10.63
C ASP A 177 -12.79 11.57 -10.81
N ASN A 178 -11.87 11.48 -9.83
CA ASN A 178 -10.73 10.53 -9.86
C ASN A 178 -11.10 9.20 -9.21
N ILE A 179 -11.96 8.42 -9.84
CA ILE A 179 -12.32 7.08 -9.35
C ILE A 179 -11.28 6.03 -9.78
N THR A 180 -11.16 4.94 -9.00
CA THR A 180 -10.35 3.77 -9.35
C THR A 180 -11.12 2.81 -10.23
N LEU A 181 -10.41 1.95 -10.97
CA LEU A 181 -11.03 0.96 -11.86
C LEU A 181 -11.99 0.00 -11.12
N PRO A 182 -11.66 -0.57 -9.95
CA PRO A 182 -12.61 -1.39 -9.20
C PRO A 182 -13.84 -0.62 -8.73
N LEU A 183 -13.68 0.66 -8.38
CA LEU A 183 -14.82 1.51 -8.02
C LEU A 183 -15.70 1.83 -9.24
N ALA A 184 -15.10 2.10 -10.40
CA ALA A 184 -15.82 2.28 -11.66
C ALA A 184 -16.61 1.02 -12.05
N GLN A 185 -16.02 -0.17 -11.85
CA GLN A 185 -16.68 -1.45 -12.06
C GLN A 185 -17.89 -1.65 -11.12
N LEU A 186 -17.78 -1.28 -9.86
CA LEU A 186 -18.91 -1.33 -8.91
C LEU A 186 -20.05 -0.41 -9.37
N ASN A 187 -19.74 0.82 -9.75
CA ASN A 187 -20.72 1.77 -10.24
C ASN A 187 -21.45 1.25 -11.49
N PHE A 188 -20.70 0.65 -12.43
CA PHE A 188 -21.28 0.02 -13.60
C PHE A 188 -22.25 -1.11 -13.25
N GLN A 189 -21.88 -1.99 -12.32
CA GLN A 189 -22.76 -3.08 -11.87
C GLN A 189 -24.05 -2.58 -11.21
N THR A 190 -24.00 -1.46 -10.48
CA THR A 190 -25.19 -0.89 -9.83
C THR A 190 -26.13 -0.18 -10.80
N GLN A 191 -25.63 0.26 -11.95
CA GLN A 191 -26.47 0.92 -12.97
C GLN A 191 -27.12 -0.06 -13.95
N PHE A 192 -26.49 -1.19 -14.24
CA PHE A 192 -26.89 -2.11 -15.29
C PHE A 192 -27.16 -3.56 -14.81
N GLY A 193 -27.01 -3.86 -13.52
CA GLY A 193 -27.31 -5.14 -12.86
C GLY A 193 -28.61 -5.08 -12.10
#